data_6e971f619d29779dc5046335f9b3096e
#
_entry.id   6e971f619d29779dc5046335f9b3096e
#
_cell.length_a   1.000
_cell.length_b   1.000
_cell.length_c   1.000
_cell.angle_alpha   90.00
_cell.angle_beta   90.00
_cell.angle_gamma   90.00
#
_symmetry.space_group_name_H-M   'P 1'
#
loop_
_entity.id
_entity.type
_entity.pdbx_description
1 polymer ?
#
loop_
_entity_poly.entity_id
_entity_poly.type
_entity_poly.pdbx_seq_one_letter_code
_entity_poly.pdbx_strand_id
1 'polypeptide(L)'
;MVILRQEIGDVLRTHRLNRGQTLRQVAARASVALGYLSEVERGQKEVSSEILASVAEALEVPLSVVMREVSDRIALIEGIYVDDTYIPD
;
A
#
# COMPACT_ATOMS: atom_id res chain seq x y z
N MET A 1 16.76 7.49 -0.70
CA MET A 1 16.60 6.02 -0.73
C MET A 1 15.14 5.65 -0.59
N VAL A 2 14.69 4.67 -1.36
CA VAL A 2 13.33 4.15 -1.26
C VAL A 2 13.24 3.24 -0.02
N ILE A 3 12.19 3.45 0.77
CA ILE A 3 11.85 2.53 1.85
C ILE A 3 10.50 1.92 1.50
N LEU A 4 10.53 0.66 1.09
CA LEU A 4 9.36 -0.01 0.52
C LEU A 4 8.15 0.01 1.45
N ARG A 5 8.35 -0.27 2.74
CA ARG A 5 7.23 -0.28 3.69
C ARG A 5 6.52 1.07 3.80
N GLN A 6 7.24 2.18 3.57
CA GLN A 6 6.61 3.50 3.59
C GLN A 6 5.71 3.68 2.38
N GLU A 7 6.14 3.24 1.21
CA GLU A 7 5.34 3.36 -0.01
C GLU A 7 4.12 2.45 0.04
N ILE A 8 4.28 1.24 0.55
CA ILE A 8 3.15 0.33 0.76
C ILE A 8 2.15 0.95 1.74
N GLY A 9 2.63 1.46 2.86
CA GLY A 9 1.77 2.07 3.87
C GLY A 9 0.94 3.22 3.32
N ASP A 10 1.58 4.09 2.53
CA ASP A 10 0.90 5.23 1.91
C ASP A 10 -0.19 4.80 0.94
N VAL A 11 0.09 3.79 0.12
CA VAL A 11 -0.90 3.26 -0.84
C VAL A 11 -2.09 2.68 -0.09
N LEU A 12 -1.85 1.86 0.93
CA LEU A 12 -2.93 1.26 1.72
C LEU A 12 -3.77 2.33 2.41
N ARG A 13 -3.12 3.32 3.01
CA ARG A 13 -3.83 4.42 3.68
C ARG A 13 -4.69 5.20 2.69
N THR A 14 -4.17 5.50 1.51
CA THR A 14 -4.92 6.24 0.48
C THR A 14 -6.19 5.49 0.09
N HIS A 15 -6.09 4.18 -0.14
CA HIS A 15 -7.26 3.37 -0.47
C HIS A 15 -8.27 3.36 0.68
N ARG A 16 -7.80 3.23 1.91
CA ARG A 16 -8.69 3.25 3.08
C ARG A 16 -9.46 4.56 3.18
N LEU A 17 -8.75 5.68 3.05
CA LEU A 17 -9.37 7.00 3.14
C LEU A 17 -10.36 7.24 1.99
N ASN A 18 -10.00 6.82 0.79
CA ASN A 18 -10.87 6.98 -0.38
C ASN A 18 -12.16 6.18 -0.25
N ARG A 19 -12.13 5.09 0.49
CA ARG A 19 -13.32 4.28 0.74
C ARG A 19 -14.10 4.74 1.99
N GLY A 20 -13.61 5.75 2.68
CA GLY A 20 -14.27 6.24 3.89
C GLY A 20 -14.24 5.25 5.04
N GLN A 21 -13.28 4.32 5.06
CA GLN A 21 -13.18 3.31 6.11
C GLN A 21 -12.24 3.76 7.21
N THR A 22 -12.58 3.39 8.45
CA THR A 22 -11.70 3.65 9.59
C THR A 22 -10.63 2.56 9.65
N LEU A 23 -9.53 2.89 10.33
CA LEU A 23 -8.48 1.93 10.58
C LEU A 23 -9.00 0.68 11.30
N ARG A 24 -9.90 0.89 12.27
CA ARG A 24 -10.51 -0.19 13.03
C ARG A 24 -11.34 -1.12 12.15
N GLN A 25 -12.10 -0.56 11.21
CA GLN A 25 -12.91 -1.36 10.30
C GLN A 25 -12.05 -2.25 9.42
N VAL A 26 -10.97 -1.69 8.85
CA VAL A 26 -10.08 -2.46 7.99
C VAL A 26 -9.34 -3.52 8.79
N ALA A 27 -8.83 -3.17 9.97
CA ALA A 27 -8.14 -4.12 10.84
C ALA A 27 -9.03 -5.31 11.18
N ALA A 28 -10.29 -5.05 11.52
CA ALA A 28 -11.25 -6.12 11.84
C ALA A 28 -11.51 -7.02 10.63
N ARG A 29 -11.72 -6.44 9.45
CA ARG A 29 -11.97 -7.21 8.22
C ARG A 29 -10.77 -8.01 7.78
N ALA A 30 -9.57 -7.48 7.98
CA ALA A 30 -8.33 -8.17 7.63
C ALA A 30 -7.86 -9.14 8.71
N SER A 31 -8.53 -9.17 9.85
CA SER A 31 -8.16 -9.99 11.02
C SER A 31 -6.74 -9.70 11.51
N VAL A 32 -6.40 -8.42 11.57
CA VAL A 32 -5.10 -7.96 12.09
C VAL A 32 -5.31 -7.02 13.27
N ALA A 33 -4.31 -6.92 14.12
CA ALA A 33 -4.36 -6.00 15.26
C ALA A 33 -4.38 -4.55 14.78
N LEU A 34 -5.22 -3.74 15.42
CA LEU A 34 -5.36 -2.32 15.08
C LEU A 34 -4.03 -1.58 15.16
N GLY A 35 -3.28 -1.78 16.24
CA GLY A 35 -1.99 -1.12 16.42
C GLY A 35 -0.98 -1.51 15.35
N TYR A 36 -0.98 -2.78 14.94
CA TYR A 36 -0.09 -3.26 13.88
C TYR A 36 -0.45 -2.59 12.55
N LEU A 37 -1.73 -2.58 12.18
CA LEU A 37 -2.14 -1.96 10.92
C LEU A 37 -1.81 -0.47 10.91
N SER A 38 -2.00 0.22 12.04
CA SER A 38 -1.61 1.62 12.19
C SER A 38 -0.13 1.82 11.88
N GLU A 39 0.73 0.96 12.43
CA GLU A 39 2.17 1.05 12.20
C GLU A 39 2.53 0.73 10.74
N VAL A 40 1.84 -0.23 10.12
CA VAL A 40 2.02 -0.54 8.70
C VAL A 40 1.70 0.67 7.82
N GLU A 41 0.57 1.33 8.09
CA GLU A 41 0.19 2.52 7.31
C GLU A 41 1.19 3.67 7.47
N ARG A 42 1.82 3.78 8.63
CA ARG A 42 2.83 4.81 8.87
C ARG A 42 4.22 4.42 8.38
N GLY A 43 4.36 3.25 7.78
CA GLY A 43 5.63 2.79 7.26
C GLY A 43 6.61 2.35 8.33
N GLN A 44 6.12 2.02 9.53
CA GLN A 44 6.96 1.67 10.67
C GLN A 44 7.14 0.16 10.85
N LYS A 45 6.34 -0.64 10.15
CA LYS A 45 6.40 -2.10 10.25
C LYS A 45 6.39 -2.73 8.88
N GLU A 46 7.16 -3.79 8.74
CA GLU A 46 7.09 -4.64 7.56
C GLU A 46 5.76 -5.38 7.52
N VAL A 47 5.30 -5.70 6.32
CA VAL A 47 4.06 -6.45 6.13
C VAL A 47 4.39 -7.73 5.34
N SER A 48 3.91 -8.87 5.84
CA SER A 48 4.07 -10.13 5.13
C SER A 48 3.16 -10.18 3.91
N SER A 49 3.48 -11.09 2.98
CA SER A 49 2.64 -11.29 1.79
C SER A 49 1.20 -11.62 2.17
N GLU A 50 1.01 -12.47 3.17
CA GLU A 50 -0.31 -12.91 3.60
C GLU A 50 -1.11 -11.77 4.20
N ILE A 51 -0.47 -10.95 5.02
CA ILE A 51 -1.14 -9.80 5.65
C ILE A 51 -1.45 -8.73 4.60
N LEU A 52 -0.53 -8.48 3.68
CA LEU A 52 -0.78 -7.53 2.61
C LEU A 52 -1.98 -7.95 1.76
N ALA A 53 -2.05 -9.23 1.41
CA ALA A 53 -3.19 -9.75 0.66
C ALA A 53 -4.50 -9.61 1.44
N SER A 54 -4.49 -9.89 2.75
CA SER A 54 -5.67 -9.75 3.60
C SER A 54 -6.13 -8.30 3.70
N VAL A 55 -5.21 -7.36 3.83
CA VAL A 55 -5.54 -5.94 3.91
C VAL A 55 -6.09 -5.44 2.56
N ALA A 56 -5.48 -5.85 1.46
CA ALA A 56 -5.97 -5.48 0.13
C ALA A 56 -7.39 -6.00 -0.08
N GLU A 57 -7.68 -7.24 0.33
CA GLU A 57 -9.01 -7.82 0.25
C GLU A 57 -10.00 -7.03 1.12
N ALA A 58 -9.61 -6.68 2.34
CA ALA A 58 -10.46 -5.88 3.23
C ALA A 58 -10.76 -4.51 2.63
N LEU A 59 -9.83 -3.94 1.87
CA LEU A 59 -10.02 -2.67 1.17
C LEU A 59 -10.73 -2.85 -0.17
N GLU A 60 -11.00 -4.08 -0.57
CA GLU A 60 -11.63 -4.42 -1.86
C GLU A 60 -10.85 -3.86 -3.05
N VAL A 61 -9.53 -3.91 -2.96
CA VAL A 61 -8.65 -3.51 -4.04
C VAL A 61 -7.79 -4.72 -4.45
N PRO A 62 -7.67 -5.01 -5.76
CA PRO A 62 -6.80 -6.11 -6.19
C PRO A 62 -5.36 -5.88 -5.76
N LEU A 63 -4.69 -6.93 -5.30
CA LEU A 63 -3.30 -6.82 -4.89
C LEU A 63 -2.41 -6.28 -6.02
N SER A 64 -2.70 -6.66 -7.27
CA SER A 64 -1.96 -6.15 -8.43
C SER A 64 -2.07 -4.63 -8.58
N VAL A 65 -3.22 -4.06 -8.23
CA VAL A 65 -3.41 -2.61 -8.25
C VAL A 65 -2.56 -1.95 -7.16
N VAL A 66 -2.57 -2.52 -5.96
CA VAL A 66 -1.72 -2.03 -4.86
C VAL A 66 -0.26 -2.03 -5.29
N MET A 67 0.22 -3.14 -5.86
CA MET A 67 1.61 -3.26 -6.27
C MET A 67 1.97 -2.31 -7.41
N ARG A 68 1.06 -2.09 -8.35
CA ARG A 68 1.28 -1.13 -9.44
C ARG A 68 1.45 0.28 -8.89
N GLU A 69 0.58 0.67 -7.96
CA GLU A 69 0.65 2.00 -7.38
C GLU A 69 1.91 2.19 -6.54
N VAL A 70 2.33 1.14 -5.83
CA VAL A 70 3.61 1.16 -5.12
C VAL A 70 4.77 1.33 -6.11
N SER A 71 4.74 0.57 -7.21
CA SER A 71 5.75 0.67 -8.26
C SER A 71 5.82 2.08 -8.85
N ASP A 72 4.67 2.70 -9.13
CA ASP A 72 4.62 4.05 -9.69
C ASP A 72 5.23 5.08 -8.72
N ARG A 73 4.95 4.94 -7.43
CA ARG A 73 5.53 5.83 -6.42
C ARG A 73 7.05 5.68 -6.35
N ILE A 74 7.53 4.44 -6.39
CA ILE A 74 8.97 4.16 -6.37
C ILE A 74 9.64 4.75 -7.61
N ALA A 75 9.01 4.60 -8.78
CA ALA A 75 9.55 5.14 -10.02
C ALA A 75 9.72 6.67 -9.95
N LEU A 76 8.74 7.36 -9.36
CA LEU A 76 8.86 8.81 -9.17
C LEU A 76 10.03 9.18 -8.26
N ILE A 77 10.21 8.43 -7.17
CA ILE A 77 11.32 8.67 -6.23
C ILE A 77 12.66 8.41 -6.91
N GLU A 78 12.73 7.39 -7.77
CA GLU A 78 13.96 7.02 -8.47
C GLU A 78 14.23 7.90 -9.69
N GLY A 79 13.31 8.82 -10.03
CA GLY A 79 13.46 9.70 -11.17
C GLY A 79 13.15 9.05 -12.50
N ILE A 80 12.41 7.95 -12.50
CA ILE A 80 11.99 7.26 -13.72
C ILE A 80 10.57 7.73 -14.05
N TYR A 81 10.38 8.27 -15.26
CA TYR A 81 9.08 8.72 -15.71
C TYR A 81 8.29 7.55 -16.30
N VAL A 82 7.10 7.32 -15.78
CA VAL A 82 6.20 6.28 -16.27
C VAL A 82 5.12 6.99 -17.08
N ASP A 83 5.49 7.46 -18.28
CA ASP A 83 4.56 8.10 -19.21
C ASP A 83 4.68 7.47 -20.58
N ASP A 84 3.87 7.94 -21.54
CA ASP A 84 3.81 7.36 -22.88
C ASP A 84 5.09 7.55 -23.67
N THR A 85 5.99 8.43 -23.23
CA THR A 85 7.24 8.69 -23.93
C THR A 85 8.40 7.89 -23.35
N TYR A 86 8.21 7.25 -22.21
CA TYR A 86 9.28 6.46 -21.57
C TYR A 86 9.42 5.11 -22.28
N ILE A 87 10.64 4.85 -22.74
CA ILE A 87 10.98 3.60 -23.43
C ILE A 87 12.09 2.93 -22.62
N PRO A 88 11.78 1.86 -21.88
CA PRO A 88 12.81 1.14 -21.14
C PRO A 88 13.72 0.39 -22.10
N ASP A 89 14.99 0.35 -21.76
CA ASP A 89 15.98 -0.41 -22.51
C ASP A 89 15.90 -1.90 -22.24
#